data_43effa300fc0465522cf43934dce0455
#
_entry.id   43effa300fc0465522cf43934dce0455
#
_cell.length_a   1.000
_cell.length_b   1.000
_cell.length_c   1.000
_cell.angle_alpha   90.00
_cell.angle_beta   90.00
_cell.angle_gamma   90.00
#
_symmetry.space_group_name_H-M   'P 1'
#
loop_
_entity.id
_entity.type
_entity.pdbx_description
1 polymer ?
#
loop_
_entity_poly.entity_id
_entity_poly.type
_entity_poly.pdbx_seq_one_letter_code
_entity_poly.pdbx_strand_id
1 'polypeptide(L)'
;MKSDLPLEIQRFKQIREENNFTQSEFAEILNIKTSTSDIERGKTKLSGQVVMMLLKMFEVNPLWLYGESYQRKLDVHHINSMPKVISVDETNSRENMLLVNQKAAAGYPQNIGDAEWYHQLPAFEMPIPQFRNASYRGFQVEGDSMEPNFHSEDWVLGKSVESLQQAINHKVYVFVLQDSVMVKKLHKHPNSHKLSLISTNAYYPPYEVEASEVQEIWEVTSKLTFSINENSENSMLKKLEQSMEELKTQLNSIKPN
;
A
#
# COMPACT_ATOMS: atom_id res chain seq x y z
N MET A 1 34.61 -21.75 32.12
CA MET A 1 33.42 -20.92 31.85
C MET A 1 33.11 -21.06 30.36
N LYS A 2 32.04 -21.75 30.00
CA LYS A 2 31.55 -21.73 28.62
C LYS A 2 30.96 -20.33 28.41
N SER A 3 31.61 -19.49 27.60
CA SER A 3 31.02 -18.23 27.16
C SER A 3 29.76 -18.59 26.38
N ASP A 4 28.61 -18.18 26.86
CA ASP A 4 27.38 -18.32 26.10
C ASP A 4 27.55 -17.59 24.76
N LEU A 5 27.32 -18.32 23.66
CA LEU A 5 27.38 -17.74 22.33
C LEU A 5 26.34 -16.62 22.21
N PRO A 6 26.64 -15.54 21.45
CA PRO A 6 25.66 -14.49 21.16
C PRO A 6 24.35 -15.06 20.63
N LEU A 7 23.24 -14.44 20.99
CA LEU A 7 21.88 -14.93 20.69
C LEU A 7 21.67 -15.11 19.18
N GLU A 8 22.16 -14.21 18.38
CA GLU A 8 22.07 -14.25 16.92
C GLU A 8 22.79 -15.46 16.34
N ILE A 9 23.89 -15.91 16.95
CA ILE A 9 24.63 -17.10 16.53
C ILE A 9 23.89 -18.39 16.94
N GLN A 10 23.32 -18.41 18.11
CA GLN A 10 22.48 -19.52 18.56
C GLN A 10 21.29 -19.71 17.63
N ARG A 11 20.61 -18.60 17.27
CA ARG A 11 19.45 -18.61 16.37
C ARG A 11 19.83 -18.94 14.92
N PHE A 12 20.97 -18.47 14.46
CA PHE A 12 21.53 -18.88 13.16
C PHE A 12 21.70 -20.38 13.05
N LYS A 13 22.34 -21.00 14.03
CA LYS A 13 22.50 -22.45 14.13
C LYS A 13 21.15 -23.17 14.20
N GLN A 14 20.23 -22.67 15.02
CA GLN A 14 18.87 -23.20 15.17
C GLN A 14 18.13 -23.26 13.83
N ILE A 15 18.18 -22.16 13.03
CA ILE A 15 17.56 -22.11 11.69
C ILE A 15 18.11 -23.21 10.79
N ARG A 16 19.42 -23.41 10.76
CA ARG A 16 20.04 -24.48 9.96
C ARG A 16 19.56 -25.87 10.39
N GLU A 17 19.60 -26.15 11.69
CA GLU A 17 19.24 -27.47 12.25
C GLU A 17 17.76 -27.82 12.04
N GLU A 18 16.87 -26.86 12.21
CA GLU A 18 15.43 -27.04 11.98
C GLU A 18 15.08 -27.33 10.52
N ASN A 19 15.88 -26.80 9.60
CA ASN A 19 15.71 -27.07 8.16
C ASN A 19 16.55 -28.27 7.67
N ASN A 20 17.19 -29.02 8.60
CA ASN A 20 17.97 -30.22 8.32
C ASN A 20 19.16 -30.03 7.36
N PHE A 21 19.74 -28.82 7.29
CA PHE A 21 20.89 -28.56 6.45
C PHE A 21 22.21 -28.89 7.16
N THR A 22 23.14 -29.45 6.42
CA THR A 22 24.54 -29.49 6.82
C THR A 22 25.15 -28.09 6.80
N GLN A 23 26.29 -27.88 7.46
CA GLN A 23 26.96 -26.58 7.43
C GLN A 23 27.39 -26.16 6.03
N SER A 24 27.75 -27.13 5.17
CA SER A 24 28.16 -26.86 3.79
C SER A 24 26.96 -26.46 2.91
N GLU A 25 25.87 -27.20 2.97
CA GLU A 25 24.63 -26.87 2.24
C GLU A 25 24.09 -25.52 2.64
N PHE A 26 24.11 -25.21 3.94
CA PHE A 26 23.62 -23.92 4.44
C PHE A 26 24.50 -22.74 3.99
N ALA A 27 25.84 -22.96 3.90
CA ALA A 27 26.75 -21.98 3.34
C ALA A 27 26.47 -21.70 1.86
N GLU A 28 26.17 -22.76 1.08
CA GLU A 28 25.84 -22.65 -0.33
C GLU A 28 24.52 -21.91 -0.56
N ILE A 29 23.46 -22.27 0.18
CA ILE A 29 22.14 -21.62 0.11
C ILE A 29 22.24 -20.13 0.46
N LEU A 30 23.03 -19.78 1.48
CA LEU A 30 23.19 -18.38 1.91
C LEU A 30 24.24 -17.64 1.07
N ASN A 31 24.88 -18.30 0.10
CA ASN A 31 25.94 -17.76 -0.74
C ASN A 31 27.03 -17.03 0.08
N ILE A 32 27.48 -17.68 1.16
CA ILE A 32 28.50 -17.13 2.05
C ILE A 32 29.86 -17.73 1.76
N LYS A 33 30.87 -16.86 1.64
CA LYS A 33 32.26 -17.26 1.43
C LYS A 33 32.94 -17.72 2.74
N THR A 34 32.38 -17.35 3.88
CA THR A 34 32.88 -17.68 5.22
C THR A 34 32.33 -19.03 5.66
N SER A 35 33.13 -19.80 6.38
CA SER A 35 32.67 -21.08 6.93
C SER A 35 31.49 -20.91 7.89
N THR A 36 30.37 -21.56 7.63
CA THR A 36 29.22 -21.65 8.55
C THR A 36 29.67 -22.11 9.94
N SER A 37 30.66 -23.02 9.99
CA SER A 37 31.27 -23.49 11.23
C SER A 37 31.93 -22.37 12.06
N ASP A 38 32.58 -21.40 11.41
CA ASP A 38 33.22 -20.29 12.13
C ASP A 38 32.18 -19.28 12.66
N ILE A 39 31.08 -19.10 11.95
CA ILE A 39 29.92 -18.32 12.44
C ILE A 39 29.32 -19.04 13.65
N GLU A 40 29.00 -20.32 13.56
CA GLU A 40 28.36 -21.07 14.65
C GLU A 40 29.24 -21.22 15.90
N ARG A 41 30.55 -21.09 15.75
CA ARG A 41 31.51 -21.05 16.88
C ARG A 41 31.71 -19.64 17.44
N GLY A 42 31.05 -18.62 16.85
CA GLY A 42 31.21 -17.23 17.27
C GLY A 42 32.55 -16.59 16.90
N LYS A 43 33.34 -17.22 16.01
CA LYS A 43 34.60 -16.66 15.52
C LYS A 43 34.39 -15.54 14.51
N THR A 44 33.29 -15.60 13.76
CA THR A 44 32.92 -14.62 12.76
C THR A 44 31.51 -14.13 13.04
N LYS A 45 31.29 -12.80 12.96
CA LYS A 45 29.98 -12.18 13.12
C LYS A 45 29.11 -12.44 11.88
N LEU A 46 27.79 -12.42 12.05
CA LEU A 46 26.85 -12.41 10.94
C LEU A 46 27.01 -11.12 10.14
N SER A 47 27.26 -11.28 8.83
CA SER A 47 27.28 -10.13 7.93
C SER A 47 25.85 -9.71 7.56
N GLY A 48 25.64 -8.43 7.19
CA GLY A 48 24.35 -7.95 6.70
C GLY A 48 23.83 -8.77 5.51
N GLN A 49 24.73 -9.25 4.63
CA GLN A 49 24.37 -10.11 3.52
C GLN A 49 23.75 -11.44 3.99
N VAL A 50 24.33 -12.09 5.00
CA VAL A 50 23.80 -13.33 5.59
C VAL A 50 22.43 -13.09 6.20
N VAL A 51 22.27 -11.99 6.95
CA VAL A 51 20.98 -11.60 7.55
C VAL A 51 19.90 -11.40 6.48
N MET A 52 20.24 -10.71 5.38
CA MET A 52 19.32 -10.51 4.25
C MET A 52 18.96 -11.83 3.55
N MET A 53 19.90 -12.76 3.43
CA MET A 53 19.61 -14.08 2.85
C MET A 53 18.73 -14.91 3.77
N LEU A 54 18.94 -14.87 5.10
CA LEU A 54 18.04 -15.51 6.07
C LEU A 54 16.61 -14.96 5.97
N LEU A 55 16.46 -13.64 5.82
CA LEU A 55 15.16 -13.03 5.61
C LEU A 55 14.50 -13.51 4.31
N LYS A 56 15.23 -13.50 3.19
CA LYS A 56 14.70 -13.84 1.86
C LYS A 56 14.36 -15.33 1.72
N MET A 57 15.22 -16.22 2.23
CA MET A 57 15.10 -17.66 2.00
C MET A 57 14.26 -18.36 3.09
N PHE A 58 14.26 -17.84 4.31
CA PHE A 58 13.64 -18.48 5.47
C PHE A 58 12.63 -17.57 6.18
N GLU A 59 12.36 -16.38 5.63
CA GLU A 59 11.46 -15.38 6.22
C GLU A 59 11.84 -14.96 7.65
N VAL A 60 13.12 -15.11 8.01
CA VAL A 60 13.59 -14.82 9.35
C VAL A 60 13.60 -13.32 9.61
N ASN A 61 12.88 -12.89 10.65
CA ASN A 61 12.89 -11.52 11.11
C ASN A 61 14.28 -11.13 11.68
N PRO A 62 14.99 -10.17 11.08
CA PRO A 62 16.27 -9.71 11.58
C PRO A 62 16.22 -9.24 13.05
N LEU A 63 15.14 -8.55 13.45
CA LEU A 63 14.96 -8.09 14.82
C LEU A 63 14.83 -9.27 15.79
N TRP A 64 14.12 -10.33 15.38
CA TRP A 64 14.09 -11.56 16.16
C TRP A 64 15.48 -12.20 16.23
N LEU A 65 16.21 -12.26 15.14
CA LEU A 65 17.56 -12.85 15.11
C LEU A 65 18.47 -12.24 16.17
N TYR A 66 18.40 -10.90 16.37
CA TYR A 66 19.19 -10.15 17.37
C TYR A 66 18.49 -10.00 18.73
N GLY A 67 17.29 -10.53 18.93
CA GLY A 67 16.60 -10.49 20.24
C GLY A 67 15.71 -9.28 20.48
N GLU A 68 15.57 -8.39 19.49
CA GLU A 68 14.78 -7.15 19.57
C GLU A 68 13.29 -7.36 19.26
N SER A 69 12.89 -8.57 18.85
CA SER A 69 11.50 -8.93 18.57
C SER A 69 11.20 -10.35 19.02
N TYR A 70 9.96 -10.59 19.44
CA TYR A 70 9.42 -11.93 19.69
C TYR A 70 8.91 -12.62 18.43
N GLN A 71 8.64 -11.86 17.36
CA GLN A 71 8.11 -12.36 16.11
C GLN A 71 9.24 -12.93 15.26
N ARG A 72 9.29 -14.27 15.15
CA ARG A 72 10.37 -15.00 14.47
C ARG A 72 10.36 -14.84 12.97
N LYS A 73 9.20 -14.88 12.33
CA LYS A 73 9.03 -14.77 10.90
C LYS A 73 8.55 -13.38 10.54
N LEU A 74 9.18 -12.79 9.53
CA LEU A 74 8.63 -11.70 8.76
C LEU A 74 8.04 -12.28 7.49
N ASP A 75 6.79 -11.97 7.20
CA ASP A 75 6.19 -12.29 5.92
C ASP A 75 6.86 -11.44 4.84
N VAL A 76 7.78 -12.06 4.10
CA VAL A 76 8.59 -11.38 3.06
C VAL A 76 7.70 -10.95 1.90
N HIS A 77 6.55 -11.61 1.70
CA HIS A 77 5.55 -11.19 0.74
C HIS A 77 4.93 -9.84 1.15
N HIS A 78 4.87 -9.53 2.46
CA HIS A 78 4.50 -8.20 2.94
C HIS A 78 5.61 -7.16 2.81
N ILE A 79 6.89 -7.54 2.83
CA ILE A 79 8.00 -6.60 2.64
C ILE A 79 8.06 -6.09 1.19
N ASN A 80 7.69 -6.92 0.22
CA ASN A 80 7.57 -6.50 -1.17
C ASN A 80 6.27 -5.71 -1.45
N SER A 81 5.30 -5.75 -0.55
CA SER A 81 4.05 -4.96 -0.60
C SER A 81 4.06 -3.74 0.33
N MET A 82 5.17 -3.45 1.01
CA MET A 82 5.29 -2.18 1.72
C MET A 82 5.44 -1.05 0.71
N PRO A 83 4.57 -0.03 0.79
CA PRO A 83 4.74 1.17 -0.03
C PRO A 83 6.13 1.73 0.23
N LYS A 84 6.95 1.82 -0.81
CA LYS A 84 8.22 2.53 -0.72
C LYS A 84 7.94 4.02 -0.74
N VAL A 85 7.68 4.58 0.42
CA VAL A 85 7.56 6.04 0.55
C VAL A 85 8.95 6.63 0.42
N ILE A 86 9.25 7.22 -0.72
CA ILE A 86 10.46 8.02 -0.91
C ILE A 86 10.11 9.42 -0.41
N SER A 87 10.61 9.78 0.76
CA SER A 87 10.59 11.17 1.23
C SER A 87 11.59 11.95 0.40
N VAL A 88 11.10 12.87 -0.42
CA VAL A 88 11.93 13.78 -1.21
C VAL A 88 12.08 15.07 -0.40
N ASP A 89 13.19 15.24 0.24
CA ASP A 89 13.74 16.39 0.96
C ASP A 89 13.82 16.31 2.49
N GLU A 90 15.01 15.90 2.96
CA GLU A 90 15.41 16.03 4.38
C GLU A 90 15.86 17.45 4.75
N THR A 91 16.06 18.37 3.79
CA THR A 91 16.68 19.68 4.01
C THR A 91 15.72 20.82 4.32
N ASN A 92 14.46 20.67 4.02
CA ASN A 92 13.40 21.61 4.41
C ASN A 92 12.36 20.86 5.23
N SER A 93 12.14 21.23 6.48
CA SER A 93 11.12 20.71 7.39
C SER A 93 9.66 20.93 6.91
N ARG A 94 9.45 21.05 5.61
CA ARG A 94 8.16 21.21 4.95
C ARG A 94 7.90 19.97 4.08
N GLU A 95 6.90 19.23 4.48
CA GLU A 95 6.45 18.07 3.73
C GLU A 95 5.75 18.53 2.45
N ASN A 96 6.47 18.45 1.32
CA ASN A 96 5.91 18.70 0.01
C ASN A 96 5.10 17.49 -0.44
N MET A 97 3.84 17.70 -0.80
CA MET A 97 2.98 16.68 -1.39
C MET A 97 3.26 16.60 -2.89
N LEU A 98 3.76 15.46 -3.35
CA LEU A 98 3.95 15.21 -4.78
C LEU A 98 2.61 14.97 -5.46
N LEU A 99 2.47 15.49 -6.68
CA LEU A 99 1.26 15.37 -7.49
C LEU A 99 1.49 14.44 -8.68
N VAL A 100 0.73 13.37 -8.74
CA VAL A 100 0.73 12.38 -9.82
C VAL A 100 -0.49 12.64 -10.69
N ASN A 101 -0.30 13.33 -11.82
CA ASN A 101 -1.37 13.53 -12.80
C ASN A 101 -1.61 12.25 -13.62
N GLN A 102 -2.64 12.22 -14.44
CA GLN A 102 -3.01 11.06 -15.27
C GLN A 102 -1.83 10.56 -16.14
N LYS A 103 -1.08 11.49 -16.72
CA LYS A 103 0.09 11.14 -17.55
C LYS A 103 1.22 10.52 -16.71
N ALA A 104 1.48 11.06 -15.52
CA ALA A 104 2.47 10.52 -14.59
C ALA A 104 2.02 9.17 -14.01
N ALA A 105 0.72 8.97 -13.79
CA ALA A 105 0.16 7.73 -13.28
C ALA A 105 0.46 6.52 -14.16
N ALA A 106 0.50 6.70 -15.50
CA ALA A 106 0.84 5.64 -16.43
C ALA A 106 2.30 5.13 -16.28
N GLY A 107 3.23 5.99 -15.87
CA GLY A 107 4.63 5.62 -15.64
C GLY A 107 4.98 5.36 -14.17
N TYR A 108 4.07 5.65 -13.26
CA TYR A 108 4.32 5.60 -11.82
C TYR A 108 4.73 4.21 -11.32
N PRO A 109 4.04 3.09 -11.66
CA PRO A 109 4.37 1.78 -11.15
C PRO A 109 5.80 1.32 -11.47
N GLN A 110 6.32 1.69 -12.65
CA GLN A 110 7.65 1.31 -13.10
C GLN A 110 8.76 2.13 -12.45
N ASN A 111 8.43 3.33 -11.92
CA ASN A 111 9.38 4.30 -11.39
C ASN A 111 9.31 4.45 -9.85
N ILE A 112 8.63 3.55 -9.14
CA ILE A 112 8.48 3.61 -7.66
C ILE A 112 9.84 3.65 -6.92
N GLY A 113 10.89 3.06 -7.50
CA GLY A 113 12.23 3.04 -6.92
C GLY A 113 13.18 4.14 -7.43
N ASP A 114 12.71 5.00 -8.33
CA ASP A 114 13.55 6.00 -9.01
C ASP A 114 13.38 7.39 -8.38
N ALA A 115 14.37 7.82 -7.60
CA ALA A 115 14.38 9.12 -6.96
C ALA A 115 14.42 10.28 -7.98
N GLU A 116 15.11 10.11 -9.11
CA GLU A 116 15.20 11.17 -10.13
C GLU A 116 13.84 11.39 -10.82
N TRP A 117 13.07 10.32 -11.00
CA TRP A 117 11.73 10.42 -11.53
C TRP A 117 10.80 11.22 -10.59
N TYR A 118 10.88 10.98 -9.28
CA TYR A 118 10.08 11.73 -8.30
C TYR A 118 10.41 13.22 -8.28
N HIS A 119 11.67 13.61 -8.50
CA HIS A 119 12.07 15.02 -8.59
C HIS A 119 11.43 15.76 -9.79
N GLN A 120 10.96 15.04 -10.80
CA GLN A 120 10.27 15.62 -11.95
C GLN A 120 8.77 15.84 -11.70
N LEU A 121 8.20 15.24 -10.65
CA LEU A 121 6.80 15.42 -10.30
C LEU A 121 6.58 16.81 -9.69
N PRO A 122 5.47 17.48 -10.05
CA PRO A 122 5.07 18.70 -9.36
C PRO A 122 4.91 18.46 -7.86
N ALA A 123 5.40 19.38 -7.05
CA ALA A 123 5.25 19.35 -5.61
C ALA A 123 4.37 20.53 -5.15
N PHE A 124 3.53 20.28 -4.18
CA PHE A 124 2.61 21.27 -3.62
C PHE A 124 2.73 21.32 -2.09
N GLU A 125 2.91 22.52 -1.54
CA GLU A 125 2.85 22.73 -0.10
C GLU A 125 1.38 22.85 0.35
N MET A 126 0.97 21.97 1.28
CA MET A 126 -0.34 22.03 1.91
C MET A 126 -0.17 22.43 3.38
N PRO A 127 -0.24 23.73 3.75
CA PRO A 127 0.03 24.18 5.10
C PRO A 127 -1.13 23.93 6.08
N ILE A 128 -1.91 22.89 5.84
CA ILE A 128 -3.05 22.51 6.67
C ILE A 128 -2.57 21.49 7.71
N PRO A 129 -2.90 21.67 9.01
CA PRO A 129 -2.42 20.80 10.09
C PRO A 129 -2.73 19.31 9.89
N GLN A 130 -3.80 18.96 9.20
CA GLN A 130 -4.22 17.58 8.92
C GLN A 130 -3.23 16.80 8.05
N PHE A 131 -2.42 17.51 7.26
CA PHE A 131 -1.42 16.91 6.38
C PHE A 131 -0.01 16.87 6.99
N ARG A 132 0.10 17.12 8.32
CA ARG A 132 1.36 16.99 9.05
C ARG A 132 1.52 15.58 9.62
N ASN A 133 2.78 15.19 9.86
CA ASN A 133 3.16 13.93 10.52
C ASN A 133 2.80 12.65 9.75
N ALA A 134 2.63 12.74 8.42
CA ALA A 134 2.50 11.57 7.55
C ALA A 134 2.87 11.96 6.12
N SER A 135 3.31 11.00 5.33
CA SER A 135 3.55 11.23 3.91
C SER A 135 2.23 11.24 3.16
N TYR A 136 2.04 12.26 2.33
CA TYR A 136 0.86 12.43 1.48
C TYR A 136 1.27 12.53 0.02
N ARG A 137 0.36 12.11 -0.85
CA ARG A 137 0.52 12.21 -2.30
C ARG A 137 -0.83 12.52 -2.95
N GLY A 138 -0.83 13.43 -3.92
CA GLY A 138 -2.00 13.73 -4.72
C GLY A 138 -2.02 12.87 -5.97
N PHE A 139 -3.16 12.27 -6.29
CA PHE A 139 -3.38 11.51 -7.52
C PHE A 139 -4.58 12.07 -8.25
N GLN A 140 -4.43 12.31 -9.55
CA GLN A 140 -5.52 12.76 -10.38
C GLN A 140 -6.40 11.58 -10.81
N VAL A 141 -7.70 11.71 -10.60
CA VAL A 141 -8.68 10.68 -10.95
C VAL A 141 -8.88 10.66 -12.46
N GLU A 142 -8.93 9.46 -13.05
CA GLU A 142 -9.27 9.23 -14.43
C GLU A 142 -10.50 8.31 -14.54
N GLY A 143 -11.42 8.69 -15.43
CA GLY A 143 -12.65 7.92 -15.67
C GLY A 143 -13.72 8.14 -14.62
N ASP A 144 -14.79 7.36 -14.72
CA ASP A 144 -16.05 7.50 -13.98
C ASP A 144 -16.36 6.34 -13.02
N SER A 145 -15.40 5.42 -12.85
CA SER A 145 -15.61 4.20 -12.04
C SER A 145 -15.88 4.51 -10.56
N MET A 146 -15.52 5.69 -10.08
CA MET A 146 -15.71 6.12 -8.69
C MET A 146 -16.80 7.18 -8.54
N GLU A 147 -17.56 7.45 -9.59
CA GLU A 147 -18.75 8.30 -9.48
C GLU A 147 -19.83 7.67 -8.59
N PRO A 148 -20.68 8.49 -7.93
CA PRO A 148 -20.69 9.98 -7.96
C PRO A 148 -19.69 10.63 -7.00
N ASN A 149 -18.93 9.87 -6.22
CA ASN A 149 -18.08 10.40 -5.16
C ASN A 149 -16.84 11.14 -5.68
N PHE A 150 -16.28 10.63 -6.78
CA PHE A 150 -15.09 11.20 -7.43
C PHE A 150 -15.35 11.24 -8.93
N HIS A 151 -15.12 12.41 -9.52
CA HIS A 151 -15.25 12.64 -10.95
C HIS A 151 -13.88 12.63 -11.63
N SER A 152 -13.86 12.42 -12.93
CA SER A 152 -12.64 12.57 -13.71
C SER A 152 -12.06 13.97 -13.50
N GLU A 153 -10.74 14.07 -13.44
CA GLU A 153 -9.96 15.29 -13.15
C GLU A 153 -9.98 15.77 -11.69
N ASP A 154 -10.77 15.18 -10.79
CA ASP A 154 -10.61 15.41 -9.36
C ASP A 154 -9.21 14.96 -8.90
N TRP A 155 -8.68 15.60 -7.87
CA TRP A 155 -7.48 15.15 -7.19
C TRP A 155 -7.84 14.50 -5.87
N VAL A 156 -7.38 13.28 -5.64
CA VAL A 156 -7.49 12.62 -4.35
C VAL A 156 -6.17 12.75 -3.60
N LEU A 157 -6.25 13.13 -2.32
CA LEU A 157 -5.09 13.25 -1.45
C LEU A 157 -5.01 11.99 -0.59
N GLY A 158 -4.00 11.18 -0.87
CA GLY A 158 -3.76 9.90 -0.22
C GLY A 158 -2.70 10.03 0.86
N LYS A 159 -3.01 9.49 2.04
CA LYS A 159 -2.06 9.25 3.13
C LYS A 159 -1.42 7.88 2.94
N SER A 160 -0.10 7.78 3.06
CA SER A 160 0.60 6.51 2.97
C SER A 160 0.12 5.51 4.02
N VAL A 161 -0.04 4.27 3.61
CA VAL A 161 -0.36 3.13 4.50
C VAL A 161 0.79 2.15 4.44
N GLU A 162 1.38 1.86 5.59
CA GLU A 162 2.61 1.05 5.66
C GLU A 162 2.39 -0.41 5.26
N SER A 163 1.18 -0.94 5.46
CA SER A 163 0.87 -2.31 5.09
C SER A 163 -0.62 -2.50 4.79
N LEU A 164 -0.93 -3.47 3.93
CA LEU A 164 -2.32 -3.88 3.66
C LEU A 164 -3.06 -4.35 4.92
N GLN A 165 -2.35 -4.79 5.95
CA GLN A 165 -2.97 -5.21 7.22
C GLN A 165 -3.62 -4.03 7.93
N GLN A 166 -2.98 -2.85 7.90
CA GLN A 166 -3.50 -1.61 8.50
C GLN A 166 -4.67 -1.01 7.71
N ALA A 167 -4.79 -1.37 6.43
CA ALA A 167 -5.89 -0.88 5.60
C ALA A 167 -7.23 -1.43 6.11
N ILE A 168 -8.26 -0.58 6.12
CA ILE A 168 -9.60 -0.88 6.64
C ILE A 168 -10.53 -1.18 5.48
N ASN A 169 -11.33 -2.26 5.60
CA ASN A 169 -12.33 -2.61 4.61
C ASN A 169 -13.33 -1.47 4.36
N HIS A 170 -13.79 -1.37 3.13
CA HIS A 170 -14.78 -0.41 2.64
C HIS A 170 -14.34 1.07 2.63
N LYS A 171 -13.10 1.37 3.02
CA LYS A 171 -12.51 2.68 2.76
C LYS A 171 -12.00 2.79 1.33
N VAL A 172 -11.84 4.01 0.86
CA VAL A 172 -11.30 4.33 -0.46
C VAL A 172 -9.79 4.49 -0.38
N TYR A 173 -9.10 3.86 -1.31
CA TYR A 173 -7.64 3.91 -1.43
C TYR A 173 -7.23 4.18 -2.87
N VAL A 174 -6.05 4.74 -3.04
CA VAL A 174 -5.31 4.64 -4.28
C VAL A 174 -4.43 3.40 -4.19
N PHE A 175 -4.57 2.50 -5.14
CA PHE A 175 -3.75 1.30 -5.31
C PHE A 175 -2.77 1.53 -6.44
N VAL A 176 -1.51 1.32 -6.16
CA VAL A 176 -0.46 1.24 -7.17
C VAL A 176 -0.15 -0.23 -7.37
N LEU A 177 -0.54 -0.76 -8.51
CA LEU A 177 -0.27 -2.13 -8.94
C LEU A 177 1.00 -2.17 -9.79
N GLN A 178 1.33 -3.32 -10.37
CA GLN A 178 2.53 -3.46 -11.21
C GLN A 178 2.47 -2.65 -12.50
N ASP A 179 1.26 -2.42 -13.02
CA ASP A 179 1.02 -1.80 -14.33
C ASP A 179 0.01 -0.64 -14.31
N SER A 180 -0.60 -0.36 -13.16
CA SER A 180 -1.69 0.61 -13.08
C SER A 180 -1.79 1.30 -11.73
N VAL A 181 -2.39 2.49 -11.74
CA VAL A 181 -2.78 3.26 -10.56
C VAL A 181 -4.28 3.42 -10.59
N MET A 182 -4.97 3.04 -9.53
CA MET A 182 -6.43 3.12 -9.51
C MET A 182 -6.98 3.53 -8.15
N VAL A 183 -8.08 4.27 -8.16
CA VAL A 183 -8.85 4.64 -6.96
C VAL A 183 -10.01 3.66 -6.81
N LYS A 184 -10.07 2.92 -5.70
CA LYS A 184 -11.10 1.93 -5.42
C LYS A 184 -11.40 1.81 -3.92
N LYS A 185 -12.55 1.21 -3.58
CA LYS A 185 -12.82 0.73 -2.22
C LYS A 185 -12.16 -0.63 -2.00
N LEU A 186 -11.53 -0.80 -0.86
CA LEU A 186 -10.93 -2.07 -0.47
C LEU A 186 -11.95 -3.03 0.12
N HIS A 187 -11.92 -4.28 -0.32
CA HIS A 187 -12.54 -5.40 0.38
C HIS A 187 -11.54 -6.55 0.49
N LYS A 188 -11.16 -6.88 1.72
CA LYS A 188 -10.26 -8.00 2.04
C LYS A 188 -11.09 -9.24 2.36
N HIS A 189 -10.77 -10.35 1.73
CA HIS A 189 -11.41 -11.62 2.02
C HIS A 189 -10.77 -12.30 3.22
N PRO A 190 -11.56 -12.80 4.21
CA PRO A 190 -11.02 -13.56 5.32
C PRO A 190 -10.23 -14.79 4.83
N ASN A 191 -9.05 -15.01 5.39
CA ASN A 191 -8.18 -16.16 5.07
C ASN A 191 -7.77 -16.29 3.58
N SER A 192 -7.75 -15.18 2.83
CA SER A 192 -7.36 -15.14 1.43
C SER A 192 -6.27 -14.09 1.20
N HIS A 193 -5.39 -14.34 0.25
CA HIS A 193 -4.45 -13.34 -0.25
C HIS A 193 -5.06 -12.45 -1.34
N LYS A 194 -6.33 -12.69 -1.71
CA LYS A 194 -7.05 -11.89 -2.70
C LYS A 194 -7.73 -10.68 -2.08
N LEU A 195 -7.74 -9.62 -2.83
CA LEU A 195 -8.42 -8.37 -2.52
C LEU A 195 -9.42 -8.08 -3.64
N SER A 196 -10.62 -7.62 -3.26
CA SER A 196 -11.56 -7.07 -4.23
C SER A 196 -11.46 -5.54 -4.19
N LEU A 197 -11.14 -4.95 -5.32
CA LEU A 197 -11.11 -3.51 -5.55
C LEU A 197 -12.45 -3.09 -6.14
N ILE A 198 -13.28 -2.43 -5.32
CA ILE A 198 -14.69 -2.17 -5.63
C ILE A 198 -14.85 -0.73 -6.12
N SER A 199 -15.52 -0.56 -7.25
CA SER A 199 -15.94 0.73 -7.79
C SER A 199 -17.15 1.28 -7.02
N THR A 200 -17.30 2.61 -6.96
CA THR A 200 -18.53 3.23 -6.42
C THR A 200 -19.62 3.20 -7.48
N ASN A 201 -19.25 3.32 -8.74
CA ASN A 201 -20.14 3.20 -9.87
C ASN A 201 -20.48 1.72 -10.12
N ALA A 202 -21.76 1.37 -9.96
CA ALA A 202 -22.27 -0.01 -10.03
C ALA A 202 -22.14 -0.65 -11.43
N TYR A 203 -21.88 0.13 -12.48
CA TYR A 203 -21.63 -0.41 -13.82
C TYR A 203 -20.28 -1.13 -13.93
N TYR A 204 -19.37 -0.91 -12.98
CA TYR A 204 -18.05 -1.53 -12.94
C TYR A 204 -18.05 -2.71 -11.96
N PRO A 205 -17.80 -3.94 -12.42
CA PRO A 205 -17.68 -5.09 -11.54
C PRO A 205 -16.46 -4.95 -10.63
N PRO A 206 -16.44 -5.62 -9.46
CA PRO A 206 -15.24 -5.70 -8.62
C PRO A 206 -14.05 -6.25 -9.41
N TYR A 207 -12.88 -5.67 -9.17
CA TYR A 207 -11.61 -6.09 -9.76
C TYR A 207 -10.81 -6.88 -8.72
N GLU A 208 -10.54 -8.14 -8.99
CA GLU A 208 -9.81 -9.03 -8.08
C GLU A 208 -8.30 -8.94 -8.35
N VAL A 209 -7.53 -8.76 -7.28
CA VAL A 209 -6.06 -8.72 -7.34
C VAL A 209 -5.47 -9.58 -6.22
N GLU A 210 -4.29 -10.13 -6.45
CA GLU A 210 -3.49 -10.71 -5.38
C GLU A 210 -2.85 -9.59 -4.54
N ALA A 211 -2.78 -9.78 -3.22
CA ALA A 211 -2.15 -8.81 -2.32
C ALA A 211 -0.69 -8.51 -2.70
N SER A 212 0.00 -9.46 -3.32
CA SER A 212 1.38 -9.33 -3.80
C SER A 212 1.52 -8.42 -5.04
N GLU A 213 0.44 -8.13 -5.75
CA GLU A 213 0.44 -7.22 -6.91
C GLU A 213 0.40 -5.75 -6.47
N VAL A 214 0.00 -5.49 -5.22
CA VAL A 214 -0.08 -4.12 -4.68
C VAL A 214 1.32 -3.66 -4.26
N GLN A 215 1.86 -2.68 -4.97
CA GLN A 215 3.16 -2.08 -4.69
C GLN A 215 3.08 -0.96 -3.66
N GLU A 216 2.04 -0.11 -3.75
CA GLU A 216 1.74 0.94 -2.78
C GLU A 216 0.24 1.04 -2.56
N ILE A 217 -0.12 1.48 -1.36
CA ILE A 217 -1.51 1.79 -0.99
C ILE A 217 -1.57 3.12 -0.24
N TRP A 218 -2.51 3.99 -0.64
CA TRP A 218 -2.70 5.31 -0.08
C TRP A 218 -4.15 5.49 0.35
N GLU A 219 -4.40 5.73 1.64
CA GLU A 219 -5.75 6.00 2.15
C GLU A 219 -6.21 7.38 1.65
N VAL A 220 -7.29 7.42 0.89
CA VAL A 220 -7.88 8.68 0.43
C VAL A 220 -8.52 9.40 1.62
N THR A 221 -7.93 10.53 2.02
CA THR A 221 -8.38 11.33 3.16
C THR A 221 -9.13 12.59 2.75
N SER A 222 -8.86 13.09 1.55
CA SER A 222 -9.43 14.34 1.05
C SER A 222 -9.48 14.33 -0.47
N LYS A 223 -10.30 15.20 -1.05
CA LYS A 223 -10.31 15.47 -2.48
C LYS A 223 -10.28 16.96 -2.77
N LEU A 224 -9.70 17.32 -3.90
CA LEU A 224 -9.77 18.66 -4.49
C LEU A 224 -10.52 18.54 -5.81
N THR A 225 -11.56 19.30 -5.97
CA THR A 225 -12.31 19.41 -7.22
C THR A 225 -12.21 20.83 -7.75
N PHE A 226 -11.99 20.95 -9.04
CA PHE A 226 -11.91 22.23 -9.74
C PHE A 226 -13.16 22.49 -10.60
N SER A 227 -13.97 21.48 -10.82
CA SER A 227 -15.26 21.61 -11.48
C SER A 227 -16.32 21.88 -10.41
N ILE A 228 -16.62 23.16 -10.19
CA ILE A 228 -17.77 23.60 -9.36
C ILE A 228 -19.01 23.53 -10.26
N ASN A 229 -19.40 22.32 -10.64
CA ASN A 229 -20.71 22.15 -11.27
C ASN A 229 -21.76 22.16 -10.15
N GLU A 230 -22.83 22.90 -10.37
CA GLU A 230 -24.01 22.87 -9.50
C GLU A 230 -24.39 21.41 -9.29
N ASN A 231 -24.39 21.01 -8.04
CA ASN A 231 -24.60 19.66 -7.53
C ASN A 231 -25.51 18.82 -8.43
N SER A 232 -24.93 17.86 -9.16
CA SER A 232 -25.69 16.85 -9.90
C SER A 232 -26.67 16.10 -8.97
N GLU A 233 -26.32 15.91 -7.69
CA GLU A 233 -27.20 15.35 -6.65
C GLU A 233 -28.44 16.20 -6.40
N ASN A 234 -28.30 17.53 -6.30
CA ASN A 234 -29.45 18.43 -6.14
C ASN A 234 -30.33 18.47 -7.40
N SER A 235 -29.74 18.34 -8.59
CA SER A 235 -30.52 18.25 -9.83
C SER A 235 -31.25 16.91 -9.96
N MET A 236 -30.64 15.85 -9.48
CA MET A 236 -31.23 14.50 -9.50
C MET A 236 -32.33 14.35 -8.44
N LEU A 237 -32.11 14.89 -7.23
CA LEU A 237 -33.13 14.99 -6.18
C LEU A 237 -34.34 15.82 -6.65
N LYS A 238 -34.12 17.00 -7.25
CA LYS A 238 -35.20 17.81 -7.83
C LYS A 238 -35.97 17.09 -8.91
N LYS A 239 -35.28 16.35 -9.82
CA LYS A 239 -35.96 15.53 -10.84
C LYS A 239 -36.75 14.39 -10.22
N LEU A 240 -36.23 13.76 -9.15
CA LEU A 240 -36.93 12.70 -8.43
C LEU A 240 -38.17 13.25 -7.71
N GLU A 241 -38.04 14.37 -7.01
CA GLU A 241 -39.16 15.08 -6.37
C GLU A 241 -40.25 15.45 -7.40
N GLN A 242 -39.85 15.98 -8.55
CA GLN A 242 -40.74 16.35 -9.62
C GLN A 242 -41.48 15.13 -10.20
N SER A 243 -40.77 14.04 -10.43
CA SER A 243 -41.36 12.79 -10.88
C SER A 243 -42.35 12.17 -9.85
N MET A 244 -42.00 12.27 -8.56
CA MET A 244 -42.91 11.83 -7.48
C MET A 244 -44.16 12.70 -7.38
N GLU A 245 -44.06 14.00 -7.60
CA GLU A 245 -45.20 14.93 -7.60
C GLU A 245 -46.12 14.67 -8.81
N GLU A 246 -45.56 14.39 -9.99
CA GLU A 246 -46.30 13.99 -11.19
C GLU A 246 -47.05 12.68 -10.99
N LEU A 247 -46.39 11.66 -10.42
CA LEU A 247 -47.02 10.38 -10.09
C LEU A 247 -48.15 10.53 -9.07
N LYS A 248 -47.97 11.37 -8.05
CA LYS A 248 -48.99 11.67 -7.05
C LYS A 248 -50.22 12.37 -7.65
N THR A 249 -49.97 13.24 -8.59
CA THR A 249 -51.04 13.95 -9.31
C THR A 249 -51.84 12.99 -10.22
N GLN A 250 -51.15 12.10 -10.92
CA GLN A 250 -51.76 11.04 -11.72
C GLN A 250 -52.60 10.08 -10.86
N LEU A 251 -52.07 9.64 -9.71
CA LEU A 251 -52.82 8.77 -8.78
C LEU A 251 -54.08 9.44 -8.23
N ASN A 252 -54.03 10.73 -7.94
CA ASN A 252 -55.17 11.48 -7.48
C ASN A 252 -56.25 11.67 -8.58
N SER A 253 -55.85 11.71 -9.86
CA SER A 253 -56.74 11.80 -11.00
C SER A 253 -57.46 10.46 -11.32
N ILE A 254 -56.91 9.35 -10.84
CA ILE A 254 -57.45 7.98 -11.09
C ILE A 254 -58.39 7.51 -9.96
N LYS A 255 -58.47 8.18 -8.81
CA LYS A 255 -59.45 7.85 -7.77
C LYS A 255 -60.85 8.27 -8.23
N PRO A 256 -61.75 7.34 -8.53
CA PRO A 256 -63.16 7.67 -8.76
C PRO A 256 -63.82 8.05 -7.44
N ASN A 257 -64.70 9.04 -7.50
CA ASN A 257 -65.63 9.39 -6.41
C ASN A 257 -66.46 8.20 -5.98
#